data_6e2c0685c18ee071b8a29425ad95a14f
#
_entry.id   6e2c0685c18ee071b8a29425ad95a14f
#
_cell.length_a   1.000
_cell.length_b   1.000
_cell.length_c   1.000
_cell.angle_alpha   90.00
_cell.angle_beta   90.00
_cell.angle_gamma   90.00
#
_symmetry.space_group_name_H-M   'P 1'
#
loop_
_entity.id
_entity.type
_entity.pdbx_description
1 polymer ?
#
loop_
_entity_poly.entity_id
_entity_poly.type
_entity_poly.pdbx_seq_one_letter_code
_entity_poly.pdbx_strand_id
1 'polypeptide(L)'
;MSRGLGDVYKRQALTYSVKQVQTPLGTATASTHDDKIVIATVFRAGLPLHTGFLNMFDHADNAFVSAFRFYKDDEHRIVDVHIEYIAAPSLNDRTLLLVDPMLATGESMELAWKAFLTKGKPAKLQMACVIASQQGVKHMAELFPGDDVTLWCAAIDPVLDEHKYIVPGLGDAGDLAFGEKL
;
A
#
# COMPACT_ATOMS: atom_id res chain seq x y z
N MET A 1 -18.39 7.24 -14.41
CA MET A 1 -17.01 7.12 -13.87
C MET A 1 -16.37 5.91 -14.50
N SER A 2 -15.31 6.08 -15.26
CA SER A 2 -14.66 4.97 -15.94
C SER A 2 -13.82 4.17 -14.93
N ARG A 3 -14.31 3.04 -14.48
CA ARG A 3 -13.52 2.05 -13.73
C ARG A 3 -12.31 1.54 -14.53
N GLY A 4 -12.30 1.75 -15.86
CA GLY A 4 -11.30 1.19 -16.76
C GLY A 4 -9.94 1.89 -16.79
N LEU A 5 -9.87 3.21 -16.57
CA LEU A 5 -8.58 3.93 -16.69
C LEU A 5 -7.62 3.62 -15.54
N GLY A 6 -8.11 3.55 -14.29
CA GLY A 6 -7.26 3.17 -13.14
C GLY A 6 -6.67 1.77 -13.28
N ASP A 7 -7.40 0.84 -13.89
CA ASP A 7 -6.96 -0.54 -14.10
C ASP A 7 -5.86 -0.64 -15.15
N VAL A 8 -5.97 0.14 -16.23
CA VAL A 8 -4.97 0.16 -17.31
C VAL A 8 -3.63 0.68 -16.79
N TYR A 9 -3.63 1.79 -16.05
CA TYR A 9 -2.38 2.38 -15.54
C TYR A 9 -1.69 1.50 -14.50
N LYS A 10 -2.43 0.89 -13.58
CA LYS A 10 -1.87 -0.01 -12.57
C LYS A 10 -1.27 -1.28 -13.19
N ARG A 11 -1.87 -1.79 -14.26
CA ARG A 11 -1.37 -2.98 -14.96
C ARG A 11 -0.14 -2.70 -15.83
N GLN A 12 0.13 -1.45 -16.20
CA GLN A 12 1.32 -1.09 -16.98
C GLN A 12 2.64 -1.34 -16.24
N ALA A 13 2.61 -1.33 -14.91
CA ALA A 13 3.78 -1.64 -14.07
C ALA A 13 4.07 -3.14 -13.95
N LEU A 14 3.20 -4.01 -14.49
CA LEU A 14 3.34 -5.47 -14.40
C LEU A 14 4.12 -6.02 -15.59
N THR A 15 4.78 -7.16 -15.36
CA THR A 15 5.44 -7.95 -16.40
C THR A 15 4.46 -8.96 -16.98
N TYR A 16 4.41 -9.08 -18.29
CA TYR A 16 3.50 -9.99 -18.98
C TYR A 16 4.24 -11.04 -19.78
N SER A 17 3.70 -12.25 -19.78
CA SER A 17 4.08 -13.34 -20.70
C SER A 17 2.89 -13.85 -21.48
N VAL A 18 3.19 -14.43 -22.65
CA VAL A 18 2.19 -15.07 -23.50
C VAL A 18 2.12 -16.55 -23.14
N LYS A 19 0.93 -17.02 -22.78
CA LYS A 19 0.68 -18.42 -22.42
C LYS A 19 -0.35 -19.05 -23.34
N GLN A 20 -0.19 -20.34 -23.63
CA GLN A 20 -1.18 -21.14 -24.30
C GLN A 20 -2.15 -21.72 -23.26
N VAL A 21 -3.41 -21.43 -23.40
CA VAL A 21 -4.47 -21.88 -22.48
C VAL A 21 -5.40 -22.84 -23.21
N GLN A 22 -5.54 -24.05 -22.67
CA GLN A 22 -6.49 -25.02 -23.21
C GLN A 22 -7.91 -24.64 -22.79
N THR A 23 -8.78 -24.45 -23.76
CA THR A 23 -10.21 -24.22 -23.56
C THR A 23 -10.97 -25.49 -23.94
N PRO A 24 -12.27 -25.63 -23.61
CA PRO A 24 -13.07 -26.77 -24.02
C PRO A 24 -13.17 -26.97 -25.54
N LEU A 25 -12.96 -25.90 -26.31
CA LEU A 25 -13.12 -25.94 -27.78
C LEU A 25 -11.80 -25.82 -28.56
N GLY A 26 -10.66 -25.64 -27.86
CA GLY A 26 -9.36 -25.49 -28.51
C GLY A 26 -8.34 -24.81 -27.68
N THR A 27 -7.20 -24.44 -28.27
CA THR A 27 -6.12 -23.72 -27.60
C THR A 27 -6.21 -22.25 -27.93
N ALA A 28 -6.19 -21.39 -26.87
CA ALA A 28 -6.16 -19.94 -27.00
C ALA A 28 -4.82 -19.40 -26.54
N THR A 29 -4.39 -18.27 -27.13
CA THR A 29 -3.22 -17.52 -26.71
C THR A 29 -3.68 -16.40 -25.81
N ALA A 30 -3.20 -16.37 -24.55
CA ALA A 30 -3.53 -15.35 -23.57
C ALA A 30 -2.28 -14.64 -23.06
N SER A 31 -2.38 -13.34 -22.83
CA SER A 31 -1.36 -12.57 -22.13
C SER A 31 -1.71 -12.51 -20.64
N THR A 32 -0.82 -13.01 -19.79
CA THR A 32 -0.99 -13.04 -18.34
C THR A 32 0.16 -12.31 -17.66
N HIS A 33 -0.08 -11.66 -16.52
CA HIS A 33 1.01 -11.11 -15.73
C HIS A 33 1.75 -12.25 -14.99
N ASP A 34 3.07 -12.06 -14.85
CA ASP A 34 3.94 -13.05 -14.19
C ASP A 34 4.35 -12.57 -12.78
N ASP A 35 4.02 -11.34 -12.40
CA ASP A 35 4.39 -10.79 -11.11
C ASP A 35 3.70 -11.56 -9.97
N LYS A 36 4.51 -11.98 -9.00
CA LYS A 36 4.06 -12.56 -7.75
C LYS A 36 3.69 -11.42 -6.80
N ILE A 37 2.46 -10.96 -6.86
CA ILE A 37 1.99 -9.80 -6.12
C ILE A 37 1.66 -10.20 -4.67
N VAL A 38 2.09 -9.37 -3.73
CA VAL A 38 1.63 -9.38 -2.33
C VAL A 38 0.96 -8.05 -2.06
N ILE A 39 -0.33 -8.07 -1.73
CA ILE A 39 -1.05 -6.88 -1.30
C ILE A 39 -0.90 -6.77 0.21
N ALA A 40 -0.29 -5.68 0.67
CA ALA A 40 -0.03 -5.42 2.07
C ALA A 40 -0.81 -4.19 2.54
N THR A 41 -1.35 -4.24 3.77
CA THR A 41 -2.11 -3.12 4.31
C THR A 41 -1.83 -2.88 5.78
N VAL A 42 -2.01 -1.62 6.18
CA VAL A 42 -1.95 -1.18 7.57
C VAL A 42 -3.33 -1.30 8.20
N PHE A 43 -3.45 -2.03 9.31
CA PHE A 43 -4.67 -2.14 10.07
C PHE A 43 -4.98 -0.82 10.78
N ARG A 44 -6.25 -0.47 10.86
CA ARG A 44 -7.48 -1.11 10.31
C ARG A 44 -7.97 -0.41 9.04
N ALA A 45 -7.60 0.88 8.85
CA ALA A 45 -8.11 1.76 7.80
C ALA A 45 -7.86 1.24 6.38
N GLY A 46 -6.77 0.50 6.17
CA GLY A 46 -6.40 -0.03 4.86
C GLY A 46 -7.27 -1.17 4.33
N LEU A 47 -8.06 -1.86 5.17
CA LEU A 47 -8.81 -3.06 4.76
C LEU A 47 -9.79 -2.85 3.60
N PRO A 48 -10.60 -1.78 3.53
CA PRO A 48 -11.51 -1.57 2.40
C PRO A 48 -10.74 -1.38 1.08
N LEU A 49 -9.63 -0.64 1.11
CA LEU A 49 -8.78 -0.44 -0.07
C LEU A 49 -8.09 -1.75 -0.49
N HIS A 50 -7.62 -2.54 0.47
CA HIS A 50 -7.05 -3.87 0.26
C HIS A 50 -8.04 -4.79 -0.47
N THR A 51 -9.29 -4.85 0.00
CA THR A 51 -10.35 -5.63 -0.66
C THR A 51 -10.59 -5.16 -2.09
N GLY A 52 -10.55 -3.84 -2.33
CA GLY A 52 -10.64 -3.28 -3.67
C GLY A 52 -9.52 -3.76 -4.59
N PHE A 53 -8.28 -3.85 -4.09
CA PHE A 53 -7.15 -4.37 -4.85
C PHE A 53 -7.24 -5.88 -5.08
N LEU A 54 -7.74 -6.67 -4.11
CA LEU A 54 -7.96 -8.11 -4.30
C LEU A 54 -8.95 -8.42 -5.41
N ASN A 55 -9.97 -7.59 -5.61
CA ASN A 55 -10.90 -7.74 -6.72
C ASN A 55 -10.23 -7.55 -8.10
N MET A 56 -9.03 -6.95 -8.12
CA MET A 56 -8.24 -6.71 -9.33
C MET A 56 -7.12 -7.74 -9.51
N PHE A 57 -6.57 -8.23 -8.41
CA PHE A 57 -5.45 -9.16 -8.33
C PHE A 57 -5.87 -10.37 -7.49
N ASP A 58 -6.81 -11.16 -7.99
CA ASP A 58 -7.46 -12.28 -7.31
C ASP A 58 -6.51 -13.43 -6.92
N HIS A 59 -5.34 -13.49 -7.54
CA HIS A 59 -4.28 -14.44 -7.21
C HIS A 59 -3.17 -13.85 -6.33
N ALA A 60 -3.31 -12.62 -5.84
CA ALA A 60 -2.32 -12.01 -4.97
C ALA A 60 -2.33 -12.63 -3.57
N ASP A 61 -1.15 -12.83 -3.01
CA ASP A 61 -1.01 -13.13 -1.59
C ASP A 61 -1.31 -11.89 -0.75
N ASN A 62 -1.66 -12.11 0.52
CA ASN A 62 -2.07 -11.04 1.42
C ASN A 62 -1.06 -10.86 2.54
N ALA A 63 -0.85 -9.59 2.94
CA ALA A 63 -0.03 -9.22 4.07
C ALA A 63 -0.70 -8.12 4.91
N PHE A 64 -0.55 -8.21 6.22
CA PHE A 64 -1.19 -7.31 7.16
C PHE A 64 -0.22 -6.88 8.24
N VAL A 65 -0.28 -5.62 8.64
CA VAL A 65 0.51 -5.08 9.74
C VAL A 65 -0.32 -4.16 10.62
N SER A 66 -0.12 -4.27 11.93
CA SER A 66 -0.47 -3.26 12.93
C SER A 66 0.82 -2.82 13.61
N ALA A 67 1.18 -1.57 13.43
CA ALA A 67 2.38 -1.00 14.00
C ALA A 67 2.13 0.44 14.43
N PHE A 68 2.75 0.84 15.54
CA PHE A 68 2.70 2.21 16.02
C PHE A 68 4.07 2.65 16.59
N ARG A 69 4.27 3.95 16.64
CA ARG A 69 5.44 4.54 17.30
C ARG A 69 5.20 4.66 18.79
N PHE A 70 6.24 4.43 19.57
CA PHE A 70 6.26 4.72 20.98
C PHE A 70 7.62 5.31 21.37
N TYR A 71 7.66 5.97 22.51
CA TYR A 71 8.90 6.49 23.06
C TYR A 71 9.47 5.50 24.07
N LYS A 72 10.77 5.18 23.95
CA LYS A 72 11.48 4.29 24.88
C LYS A 72 11.90 4.99 26.16
N ASP A 73 11.96 6.31 26.13
CA ASP A 73 12.43 7.15 27.22
C ASP A 73 11.37 8.18 27.63
N ASP A 74 11.37 8.54 28.92
CA ASP A 74 10.46 9.55 29.47
C ASP A 74 10.71 10.97 28.91
N GLU A 75 11.89 11.21 28.32
CA GLU A 75 12.26 12.49 27.71
C GLU A 75 11.86 12.58 26.21
N HIS A 76 11.16 11.58 25.68
CA HIS A 76 10.64 11.52 24.31
C HIS A 76 11.72 11.70 23.22
N ARG A 77 12.96 11.30 23.50
CA ARG A 77 14.09 11.43 22.57
C ARG A 77 14.32 10.20 21.71
N ILE A 78 13.97 9.03 22.23
CA ILE A 78 14.17 7.76 21.53
C ILE A 78 12.82 7.23 21.06
N VAL A 79 12.57 7.35 19.76
CA VAL A 79 11.37 6.79 19.11
C VAL A 79 11.68 5.37 18.62
N ASP A 80 10.83 4.43 18.97
CA ASP A 80 10.89 3.07 18.43
C ASP A 80 9.57 2.67 17.80
N VAL A 81 9.59 1.58 17.05
CA VAL A 81 8.43 1.02 16.37
C VAL A 81 7.98 -0.23 17.10
N HIS A 82 6.75 -0.20 17.58
CA HIS A 82 6.11 -1.40 18.10
C HIS A 82 5.26 -2.03 17.01
N ILE A 83 5.59 -3.28 16.66
CA ILE A 83 4.79 -4.11 15.77
C ILE A 83 3.95 -5.03 16.63
N GLU A 84 2.65 -4.76 16.71
CA GLU A 84 1.72 -5.61 17.46
C GLU A 84 1.38 -6.88 16.71
N TYR A 85 1.25 -6.75 15.39
CA TYR A 85 0.86 -7.86 14.54
C TYR A 85 1.48 -7.70 13.16
N ILE A 86 2.04 -8.77 12.64
CA ILE A 86 2.49 -8.87 11.25
C ILE A 86 2.25 -10.28 10.71
N ALA A 87 1.49 -10.38 9.66
CA ALA A 87 1.31 -11.60 8.89
C ALA A 87 1.61 -11.32 7.43
N ALA A 88 2.59 -12.01 6.87
CA ALA A 88 2.98 -11.87 5.47
C ALA A 88 3.73 -13.13 5.01
N PRO A 89 3.61 -13.49 3.72
CA PRO A 89 4.50 -14.48 3.10
C PRO A 89 5.93 -13.89 2.98
N SER A 90 6.88 -14.69 2.52
CA SER A 90 8.19 -14.14 2.10
C SER A 90 7.99 -13.13 0.99
N LEU A 91 8.67 -11.98 1.09
CA LEU A 91 8.60 -10.90 0.10
C LEU A 91 9.72 -10.99 -0.95
N ASN A 92 10.68 -11.90 -0.79
CA ASN A 92 11.78 -12.04 -1.74
C ASN A 92 11.25 -12.38 -3.14
N ASP A 93 11.78 -11.68 -4.15
CA ASP A 93 11.44 -11.84 -5.57
C ASP A 93 9.95 -11.58 -5.89
N ARG A 94 9.27 -10.76 -5.06
CA ARG A 94 7.86 -10.40 -5.22
C ARG A 94 7.66 -8.92 -5.45
N THR A 95 6.53 -8.56 -6.02
CA THR A 95 6.05 -7.19 -6.07
C THR A 95 5.19 -6.93 -4.83
N LEU A 96 5.65 -6.07 -3.93
CA LEU A 96 4.86 -5.60 -2.78
C LEU A 96 3.99 -4.42 -3.21
N LEU A 97 2.68 -4.55 -3.07
CA LEU A 97 1.71 -3.46 -3.21
C LEU A 97 1.23 -3.08 -1.81
N LEU A 98 1.84 -2.03 -1.25
CA LEU A 98 1.51 -1.50 0.07
C LEU A 98 0.39 -0.47 -0.04
N VAL A 99 -0.74 -0.72 0.61
CA VAL A 99 -1.94 0.10 0.50
C VAL A 99 -2.38 0.68 1.83
N ASP A 100 -2.68 1.98 1.82
CA ASP A 100 -3.30 2.72 2.92
C ASP A 100 -4.20 3.80 2.32
N PRO A 101 -5.44 4.00 2.74
CA PRO A 101 -6.33 5.00 2.13
C PRO A 101 -5.81 6.42 2.23
N MET A 102 -5.00 6.74 3.25
CA MET A 102 -4.54 8.10 3.52
C MET A 102 -3.03 8.15 3.72
N LEU A 103 -2.36 8.98 2.92
CA LEU A 103 -0.96 9.32 3.10
C LEU A 103 -0.86 10.73 3.70
N ALA A 104 -1.04 10.86 5.02
CA ALA A 104 -0.97 12.15 5.72
C ALA A 104 0.48 12.60 5.91
N THR A 105 1.16 12.21 6.99
CA THR A 105 2.60 12.50 7.19
C THR A 105 3.52 11.53 6.47
N GLY A 106 3.02 10.37 6.07
CA GLY A 106 3.81 9.27 5.51
C GLY A 106 4.38 8.30 6.54
N GLU A 107 4.30 8.64 7.82
CA GLU A 107 4.91 7.86 8.90
C GLU A 107 4.37 6.44 9.01
N SER A 108 3.05 6.24 8.88
CA SER A 108 2.44 4.90 8.93
C SER A 108 2.91 4.02 7.78
N MET A 109 3.02 4.58 6.57
CA MET A 109 3.50 3.88 5.40
C MET A 109 4.98 3.49 5.55
N GLU A 110 5.82 4.40 6.08
CA GLU A 110 7.22 4.14 6.41
C GLU A 110 7.36 3.03 7.46
N LEU A 111 6.56 3.06 8.54
CA LEU A 111 6.56 2.04 9.58
C LEU A 111 6.17 0.68 9.04
N ALA A 112 5.10 0.63 8.24
CA ALA A 112 4.64 -0.59 7.58
C ALA A 112 5.74 -1.16 6.67
N TRP A 113 6.39 -0.33 5.86
CA TRP A 113 7.50 -0.73 5.02
C TRP A 113 8.63 -1.36 5.84
N LYS A 114 9.09 -0.69 6.89
CA LYS A 114 10.14 -1.21 7.79
C LYS A 114 9.75 -2.53 8.44
N ALA A 115 8.49 -2.68 8.86
CA ALA A 115 7.97 -3.92 9.41
C ALA A 115 8.00 -5.05 8.38
N PHE A 116 7.54 -4.79 7.15
CA PHE A 116 7.51 -5.80 6.09
C PHE A 116 8.91 -6.23 5.63
N LEU A 117 9.94 -5.40 5.73
CA LEU A 117 11.32 -5.79 5.44
C LEU A 117 11.82 -6.95 6.32
N THR A 118 11.21 -7.19 7.48
CA THR A 118 11.49 -8.37 8.32
C THR A 118 11.07 -9.70 7.65
N LYS A 119 10.22 -9.64 6.61
CA LYS A 119 9.73 -10.79 5.83
C LYS A 119 10.47 -10.98 4.50
N GLY A 120 11.51 -10.19 4.26
CA GLY A 120 12.33 -10.22 3.05
C GLY A 120 12.30 -8.92 2.28
N LYS A 121 13.16 -8.80 1.27
CA LYS A 121 13.24 -7.61 0.40
C LYS A 121 12.46 -7.87 -0.88
N PRO A 122 11.37 -7.12 -1.17
CA PRO A 122 10.65 -7.28 -2.43
C PRO A 122 11.51 -6.81 -3.62
N ALA A 123 11.26 -7.40 -4.78
CA ALA A 123 11.89 -6.99 -6.03
C ALA A 123 11.37 -5.64 -6.53
N LYS A 124 10.09 -5.34 -6.26
CA LYS A 124 9.44 -4.06 -6.59
C LYS A 124 8.56 -3.61 -5.42
N LEU A 125 8.53 -2.32 -5.17
CA LEU A 125 7.60 -1.69 -4.23
C LEU A 125 6.66 -0.75 -4.97
N GLN A 126 5.37 -0.99 -4.81
CA GLN A 126 4.31 -0.11 -5.26
C GLN A 126 3.52 0.33 -4.05
N MET A 127 3.28 1.61 -3.89
CA MET A 127 2.46 2.15 -2.81
C MET A 127 1.18 2.75 -3.39
N ALA A 128 0.05 2.57 -2.72
CA ALA A 128 -1.20 3.13 -3.19
C ALA A 128 -2.02 3.72 -2.06
N CYS A 129 -2.51 4.94 -2.27
CA CYS A 129 -3.45 5.60 -1.37
C CYS A 129 -4.60 6.25 -2.18
N VAL A 130 -5.69 6.56 -1.50
CA VAL A 130 -6.80 7.29 -2.11
C VAL A 130 -6.48 8.78 -2.12
N ILE A 131 -6.03 9.30 -0.97
CA ILE A 131 -5.70 10.71 -0.80
C ILE A 131 -4.33 10.85 -0.11
N ALA A 132 -3.54 11.80 -0.57
CA ALA A 132 -2.24 12.14 -0.01
C ALA A 132 -2.18 13.62 0.36
N SER A 133 -1.35 13.98 1.34
CA SER A 133 -0.91 15.36 1.53
C SER A 133 0.37 15.65 0.74
N GLN A 134 0.62 16.90 0.41
CA GLN A 134 1.90 17.30 -0.18
C GLN A 134 3.09 16.93 0.73
N GLN A 135 2.92 17.05 2.05
CA GLN A 135 3.93 16.67 3.04
C GLN A 135 4.23 15.17 3.00
N GLY A 136 3.19 14.32 2.95
CA GLY A 136 3.35 12.87 2.87
C GLY A 136 4.03 12.43 1.58
N VAL A 137 3.67 13.03 0.44
CA VAL A 137 4.32 12.77 -0.85
C VAL A 137 5.80 13.13 -0.79
N LYS A 138 6.14 14.30 -0.24
CA LYS A 138 7.52 14.74 -0.05
C LYS A 138 8.31 13.78 0.85
N HIS A 139 7.73 13.36 1.96
CA HIS A 139 8.34 12.39 2.87
C HIS A 139 8.66 11.06 2.16
N MET A 140 7.73 10.54 1.36
CA MET A 140 7.97 9.32 0.58
C MET A 140 9.09 9.52 -0.47
N ALA A 141 9.13 10.66 -1.14
CA ALA A 141 10.18 10.95 -2.11
C ALA A 141 11.58 11.06 -1.45
N GLU A 142 11.66 11.58 -0.23
CA GLU A 142 12.91 11.64 0.56
C GLU A 142 13.34 10.25 1.06
N LEU A 143 12.38 9.40 1.45
CA LEU A 143 12.64 8.04 1.91
C LEU A 143 13.10 7.10 0.79
N PHE A 144 12.63 7.34 -0.44
CA PHE A 144 12.92 6.55 -1.63
C PHE A 144 13.49 7.43 -2.75
N PRO A 145 14.78 7.82 -2.66
CA PRO A 145 15.40 8.77 -3.60
C PRO A 145 15.79 8.12 -4.94
N GLY A 146 14.90 7.39 -5.58
CA GLY A 146 15.13 6.71 -6.84
C GLY A 146 13.85 6.28 -7.51
N ASP A 147 13.97 5.64 -8.69
CA ASP A 147 12.81 5.21 -9.50
C ASP A 147 12.28 3.82 -9.11
N ASP A 148 12.81 3.22 -8.03
CA ASP A 148 12.47 1.85 -7.62
C ASP A 148 11.09 1.74 -6.92
N VAL A 149 10.49 2.87 -6.54
CA VAL A 149 9.22 2.93 -5.83
C VAL A 149 8.24 3.85 -6.57
N THR A 150 7.04 3.34 -6.79
CA THR A 150 5.97 4.15 -7.39
C THR A 150 4.87 4.38 -6.35
N LEU A 151 4.50 5.65 -6.14
CA LEU A 151 3.35 6.04 -5.33
C LEU A 151 2.17 6.38 -6.24
N TRP A 152 1.07 5.66 -6.04
CA TRP A 152 -0.20 5.86 -6.72
C TRP A 152 -1.18 6.56 -5.76
N CYS A 153 -1.70 7.70 -6.15
CA CYS A 153 -2.75 8.38 -5.40
C CYS A 153 -3.81 8.96 -6.34
N ALA A 154 -5.05 9.05 -5.84
CA ALA A 154 -6.15 9.62 -6.64
C ALA A 154 -6.20 11.14 -6.53
N ALA A 155 -5.82 11.70 -5.37
CA ALA A 155 -5.74 13.14 -5.13
C ALA A 155 -4.61 13.50 -4.17
N ILE A 156 -4.08 14.71 -4.30
CA ILE A 156 -3.09 15.29 -3.39
C ILE A 156 -3.65 16.60 -2.87
N ASP A 157 -3.82 16.68 -1.54
CA ASP A 157 -4.30 17.88 -0.86
C ASP A 157 -3.13 18.71 -0.30
N PRO A 158 -3.33 20.04 -0.18
CA PRO A 158 -2.20 20.96 0.04
C PRO A 158 -1.62 20.91 1.45
N VAL A 159 -2.42 20.68 2.48
CA VAL A 159 -1.99 20.89 3.87
C VAL A 159 -2.48 19.79 4.83
N LEU A 160 -1.81 19.72 5.98
CA LEU A 160 -2.27 19.01 7.17
C LEU A 160 -2.69 20.04 8.22
N ASP A 161 -3.72 19.75 9.01
CA ASP A 161 -4.10 20.53 10.18
C ASP A 161 -3.16 20.25 11.38
N GLU A 162 -3.46 20.86 12.52
CA GLU A 162 -2.69 20.69 13.77
C GLU A 162 -2.74 19.26 14.33
N HIS A 163 -3.77 18.50 13.98
CA HIS A 163 -3.95 17.09 14.36
C HIS A 163 -3.42 16.11 13.31
N LYS A 164 -2.72 16.57 12.27
CA LYS A 164 -2.18 15.79 11.17
C LYS A 164 -3.25 15.19 10.23
N TYR A 165 -4.45 15.72 10.22
CA TYR A 165 -5.46 15.37 9.22
C TYR A 165 -5.21 16.11 7.91
N ILE A 166 -5.49 15.44 6.80
CA ILE A 166 -5.41 16.02 5.45
C ILE A 166 -6.56 17.01 5.26
N VAL A 167 -6.27 18.21 4.75
CA VAL A 167 -7.27 19.26 4.52
C VAL A 167 -7.27 19.67 3.04
N PRO A 168 -8.45 19.62 2.37
CA PRO A 168 -9.79 19.31 2.88
C PRO A 168 -10.02 17.85 3.28
N GLY A 169 -9.30 16.89 2.69
CA GLY A 169 -9.26 15.50 3.13
C GLY A 169 -10.63 14.80 3.24
N LEU A 170 -10.68 13.78 4.11
CA LEU A 170 -11.89 13.01 4.42
C LEU A 170 -12.02 12.63 5.92
N GLY A 171 -11.22 13.25 6.81
CA GLY A 171 -11.19 12.90 8.23
C GLY A 171 -10.40 11.63 8.53
N ASP A 172 -10.81 10.83 9.52
CA ASP A 172 -10.20 9.52 9.84
C ASP A 172 -10.83 8.40 9.01
N ALA A 173 -10.06 7.83 8.09
CA ALA A 173 -10.54 6.75 7.23
C ALA A 173 -10.90 5.47 8.00
N GLY A 174 -10.23 5.21 9.12
CA GLY A 174 -10.52 4.05 9.96
C GLY A 174 -11.85 4.19 10.69
N ASP A 175 -12.10 5.37 11.23
CA ASP A 175 -13.36 5.66 11.94
C ASP A 175 -14.54 5.74 10.97
N LEU A 176 -14.35 6.30 9.77
CA LEU A 176 -15.37 6.28 8.72
C LEU A 176 -15.72 4.86 8.27
N ALA A 177 -14.74 3.95 8.20
CA ALA A 177 -14.97 2.59 7.73
C ALA A 177 -15.50 1.64 8.80
N PHE A 178 -15.13 1.83 10.08
CA PHE A 178 -15.31 0.85 11.15
C PHE A 178 -15.93 1.42 12.43
N GLY A 179 -16.27 2.71 12.47
CA GLY A 179 -16.70 3.41 13.66
C GLY A 179 -15.57 3.92 14.53
N GLU A 180 -15.89 4.87 15.40
CA GLU A 180 -14.93 5.54 16.29
C GLU A 180 -14.22 4.54 17.23
N LYS A 181 -12.95 4.83 17.48
CA LYS A 181 -12.17 4.14 18.52
C LYS A 181 -12.60 4.66 19.89
N LEU A 182 -12.92 3.80 20.80
CA LEU A 182 -13.19 4.12 22.21
C LEU A 182 -11.88 4.22 22.99
#